data_64ed381552064a3e944aff2e5dd37d36
#
_entry.id   64ed381552064a3e944aff2e5dd37d36
#
_cell.length_a   1.000
_cell.length_b   1.000
_cell.length_c   1.000
_cell.angle_alpha   90.00
_cell.angle_beta   90.00
_cell.angle_gamma   90.00
#
_symmetry.space_group_name_H-M   'P 1'
#
loop_
_entity.id
_entity.type
_entity.pdbx_description
1 polymer ?
#
loop_
_entity_poly.entity_id
_entity_poly.type
_entity_poly.pdbx_seq_one_letter_code
_entity_poly.pdbx_strand_id
1 'polypeptide(L)'
;MSFKKVFPAVLVVTLALSGCSAVKNLLPSKESTNFLNGTNAKNGPVLVVKIDDTTQAHPQIGLEDADVVYIEQVEGGLTRLAAVFSSVIPQRIGPVRSARISDIDIVSQYGRVAFAYSGAQRKFLPVIEAANLEDLGAQHEGSSIYTTDPNRTPPYAMVLRADLLMKKISDRNLVIDTAKDIGFVFSDKNDGGVPTDKAVMHWPAATYSANWSESEKRWLLSHNNQPDIAESGVHLGPTTLVIQMVSITPSEYKDKLGGVTPLSHTIGSGKAYVLRNGELFAGSWNRTSAESGTTFAMPNGDPINFAAGQVWIALTDREPDFTSRPSNNSK
;
A
#
# COMPACT_ATOMS: atom_id res chain seq x y z
N MET A 1 -75.29 -60.94 22.07
CA MET A 1 -74.17 -60.95 21.17
C MET A 1 -73.65 -59.51 20.99
N SER A 2 -72.56 -59.18 21.69
CA SER A 2 -72.02 -57.82 21.73
C SER A 2 -70.64 -57.80 21.13
N PHE A 3 -70.48 -57.13 20.03
CA PHE A 3 -69.17 -56.95 19.38
C PHE A 3 -68.50 -55.72 19.99
N LYS A 4 -67.38 -55.96 20.65
CA LYS A 4 -66.44 -54.90 21.11
C LYS A 4 -65.57 -54.46 19.94
N LYS A 5 -65.66 -53.21 19.55
CA LYS A 5 -64.77 -52.59 18.59
C LYS A 5 -63.50 -52.10 19.32
N VAL A 6 -62.37 -52.64 18.93
CA VAL A 6 -61.02 -52.16 19.38
C VAL A 6 -60.55 -51.09 18.43
N PHE A 7 -60.28 -49.89 18.93
CA PHE A 7 -59.59 -48.80 18.19
C PHE A 7 -58.09 -48.92 18.44
N PRO A 8 -57.26 -48.86 17.42
CA PRO A 8 -55.79 -48.71 17.64
C PRO A 8 -55.45 -47.23 17.84
N ALA A 9 -54.76 -46.94 18.93
CA ALA A 9 -54.18 -45.65 19.20
C ALA A 9 -53.00 -45.42 18.28
N VAL A 10 -53.06 -44.41 17.45
CA VAL A 10 -51.94 -43.88 16.64
C VAL A 10 -51.12 -42.94 17.51
N LEU A 11 -49.90 -43.35 17.86
CA LEU A 11 -48.94 -42.52 18.57
C LEU A 11 -48.24 -41.61 17.53
N VAL A 12 -48.62 -40.36 17.52
CA VAL A 12 -47.93 -39.33 16.72
C VAL A 12 -46.70 -38.89 17.50
N VAL A 13 -45.51 -39.32 17.02
CA VAL A 13 -44.23 -38.79 17.52
C VAL A 13 -43.93 -37.49 16.77
N THR A 14 -44.15 -36.36 17.42
CA THR A 14 -43.67 -35.06 16.97
C THR A 14 -42.18 -34.92 17.28
N LEU A 15 -41.35 -35.18 16.26
CA LEU A 15 -39.93 -34.79 16.29
C LEU A 15 -39.86 -33.26 16.19
N ALA A 16 -39.56 -32.60 17.30
CA ALA A 16 -39.22 -31.19 17.30
C ALA A 16 -37.88 -30.96 16.59
N LEU A 17 -37.90 -30.31 15.43
CA LEU A 17 -36.75 -29.78 14.74
C LEU A 17 -36.21 -28.55 15.50
N SER A 18 -35.47 -28.81 16.56
CA SER A 18 -34.68 -27.77 17.26
C SER A 18 -33.19 -28.03 16.99
N GLY A 19 -32.70 -27.64 15.81
CA GLY A 19 -31.32 -27.95 15.48
C GLY A 19 -30.73 -27.15 14.34
N CYS A 20 -31.10 -25.87 14.16
CA CYS A 20 -30.50 -25.02 13.13
C CYS A 20 -29.58 -23.88 13.64
N SER A 21 -29.32 -23.81 14.94
CA SER A 21 -28.45 -22.75 15.50
C SER A 21 -27.02 -23.18 15.84
N ALA A 22 -26.73 -24.50 15.86
CA ALA A 22 -25.42 -25.02 16.29
C ALA A 22 -24.45 -25.32 15.15
N VAL A 23 -24.90 -25.33 13.90
CA VAL A 23 -24.03 -25.67 12.73
C VAL A 23 -23.33 -24.46 12.13
N LYS A 24 -23.76 -23.22 12.44
CA LYS A 24 -23.08 -22.00 11.96
C LYS A 24 -21.71 -21.72 12.59
N ASN A 25 -21.40 -22.36 13.73
CA ASN A 25 -20.13 -22.16 14.44
C ASN A 25 -19.07 -23.24 14.15
N LEU A 26 -19.33 -24.18 13.22
CA LEU A 26 -18.40 -25.26 12.87
C LEU A 26 -17.76 -25.12 11.47
N LEU A 27 -18.16 -24.12 10.71
CA LEU A 27 -17.39 -23.75 9.52
C LEU A 27 -16.30 -22.78 10.01
N PRO A 28 -15.00 -23.08 9.76
CA PRO A 28 -13.97 -22.09 10.01
C PRO A 28 -14.38 -20.83 9.24
N SER A 29 -14.55 -19.71 9.96
CA SER A 29 -14.70 -18.41 9.32
C SER A 29 -13.50 -18.29 8.40
N LYS A 30 -13.72 -18.14 7.09
CA LYS A 30 -12.66 -17.80 6.15
C LYS A 30 -12.08 -16.49 6.72
N GLU A 31 -10.91 -16.57 7.37
CA GLU A 31 -10.24 -15.39 7.89
C GLU A 31 -10.16 -14.40 6.73
N SER A 32 -10.73 -13.21 6.92
CA SER A 32 -10.72 -12.19 5.87
C SER A 32 -9.27 -11.76 5.71
N THR A 33 -8.66 -12.06 4.58
CA THR A 33 -7.32 -11.57 4.24
C THR A 33 -7.34 -10.04 4.19
N ASN A 34 -6.23 -9.42 4.59
CA ASN A 34 -6.05 -7.99 4.45
C ASN A 34 -6.08 -7.60 2.97
N PHE A 35 -6.88 -6.59 2.62
CA PHE A 35 -7.05 -6.16 1.24
C PHE A 35 -5.81 -5.50 0.63
N LEU A 36 -4.91 -4.95 1.45
CA LEU A 36 -3.76 -4.18 0.98
C LEU A 36 -2.49 -5.04 0.84
N ASN A 37 -2.36 -6.11 1.64
CA ASN A 37 -1.16 -6.94 1.67
C ASN A 37 -1.42 -8.45 1.56
N GLY A 38 -2.68 -8.89 1.47
CA GLY A 38 -3.05 -10.31 1.27
C GLY A 38 -2.75 -11.25 2.45
N THR A 39 -2.27 -10.74 3.59
CA THR A 39 -1.99 -11.55 4.79
C THR A 39 -3.24 -11.74 5.64
N ASN A 40 -3.18 -12.57 6.68
CA ASN A 40 -4.26 -12.75 7.65
C ASN A 40 -4.36 -11.60 8.67
N ALA A 41 -3.74 -10.45 8.40
CA ALA A 41 -3.84 -9.26 9.23
C ALA A 41 -5.22 -8.60 9.13
N LYS A 42 -5.56 -7.77 10.11
CA LYS A 42 -6.84 -7.05 10.12
C LYS A 42 -6.86 -5.95 9.05
N ASN A 43 -8.04 -5.68 8.50
CA ASN A 43 -8.34 -4.49 7.73
C ASN A 43 -8.64 -3.33 8.70
N GLY A 44 -7.60 -2.68 9.20
CA GLY A 44 -7.69 -1.54 10.12
C GLY A 44 -7.98 -0.21 9.41
N PRO A 45 -8.07 0.90 10.18
CA PRO A 45 -8.19 2.24 9.62
C PRO A 45 -6.93 2.57 8.78
N VAL A 46 -7.14 3.29 7.68
CA VAL A 46 -6.05 3.60 6.75
C VAL A 46 -5.36 4.91 7.16
N LEU A 47 -4.07 4.81 7.49
CA LEU A 47 -3.16 5.93 7.70
C LEU A 47 -2.22 6.04 6.50
N VAL A 48 -2.13 7.21 5.86
CA VAL A 48 -1.15 7.50 4.82
C VAL A 48 -0.18 8.55 5.32
N VAL A 49 1.10 8.26 5.24
CA VAL A 49 2.17 9.15 5.70
C VAL A 49 3.09 9.51 4.53
N LYS A 50 3.30 10.81 4.36
CA LYS A 50 4.28 11.30 3.38
C LYS A 50 5.68 11.28 3.98
N ILE A 51 6.59 10.53 3.36
CA ILE A 51 7.95 10.27 3.85
C ILE A 51 8.98 10.85 2.87
N ASP A 52 10.04 11.43 3.41
CA ASP A 52 11.19 11.90 2.61
C ASP A 52 12.02 10.71 2.11
N ASP A 53 12.48 10.82 0.87
CA ASP A 53 13.26 9.79 0.20
C ASP A 53 14.61 10.31 -0.34
N THR A 54 15.05 11.46 0.14
CA THR A 54 16.40 11.96 -0.17
C THR A 54 17.45 11.15 0.60
N THR A 55 18.68 11.11 0.09
CA THR A 55 19.78 10.38 0.75
C THR A 55 19.97 10.76 2.22
N GLN A 56 19.72 12.03 2.58
CA GLN A 56 19.82 12.52 3.96
C GLN A 56 18.66 12.09 4.87
N ALA A 57 17.58 11.58 4.29
CA ALA A 57 16.42 11.09 5.03
C ALA A 57 16.58 9.62 5.46
N HIS A 58 17.50 8.90 4.85
CA HIS A 58 17.79 7.51 5.22
C HIS A 58 18.64 7.43 6.51
N PRO A 59 18.42 6.39 7.32
CA PRO A 59 17.39 5.34 7.22
C PRO A 59 15.98 5.87 7.55
N GLN A 60 14.93 5.38 6.87
CA GLN A 60 13.55 5.69 7.20
C GLN A 60 13.12 4.95 8.47
N ILE A 61 12.05 5.46 9.10
CA ILE A 61 11.53 4.97 10.37
C ILE A 61 10.14 4.35 10.14
N GLY A 62 9.95 3.08 10.51
CA GLY A 62 8.65 2.39 10.50
C GLY A 62 8.13 2.04 9.10
N LEU A 63 8.94 2.20 8.05
CA LEU A 63 8.51 1.95 6.68
C LEU A 63 8.37 0.44 6.39
N GLU A 64 9.09 -0.39 7.13
CA GLU A 64 8.99 -1.84 7.08
C GLU A 64 7.60 -2.40 7.44
N ASP A 65 6.82 -1.65 8.21
CA ASP A 65 5.47 -2.02 8.64
C ASP A 65 4.36 -1.53 7.69
N ALA A 66 4.70 -0.78 6.63
CA ALA A 66 3.72 -0.31 5.66
C ALA A 66 3.12 -1.47 4.86
N ASP A 67 1.81 -1.41 4.57
CA ASP A 67 1.15 -2.37 3.68
C ASP A 67 1.47 -2.08 2.22
N VAL A 68 1.40 -0.80 1.83
CA VAL A 68 1.68 -0.33 0.47
C VAL A 68 2.59 0.90 0.53
N VAL A 69 3.61 0.95 -0.33
CA VAL A 69 4.49 2.13 -0.46
C VAL A 69 4.52 2.58 -1.92
N TYR A 70 4.15 3.82 -2.16
CA TYR A 70 4.31 4.46 -3.48
C TYR A 70 5.62 5.24 -3.52
N ILE A 71 6.40 5.05 -4.60
CA ILE A 71 7.54 5.90 -4.94
C ILE A 71 7.05 6.86 -6.02
N GLU A 72 7.01 8.15 -5.74
CA GLU A 72 6.59 9.17 -6.70
C GLU A 72 7.68 10.21 -6.98
N GLN A 73 7.68 10.78 -8.17
CA GLN A 73 8.55 11.88 -8.53
C GLN A 73 8.09 13.17 -7.87
N VAL A 74 9.07 13.95 -7.37
CA VAL A 74 8.86 15.29 -6.85
C VAL A 74 9.80 16.29 -7.54
N GLU A 75 9.85 17.53 -7.04
CA GLU A 75 10.70 18.59 -7.60
C GLU A 75 12.17 18.15 -7.73
N GLY A 76 12.84 18.66 -8.74
CA GLY A 76 14.23 18.34 -9.02
C GLY A 76 14.46 16.92 -9.55
N GLY A 77 13.41 16.17 -9.84
CA GLY A 77 13.49 14.77 -10.27
C GLY A 77 13.84 13.80 -9.15
N LEU A 78 13.77 14.25 -7.91
CA LEU A 78 13.88 13.42 -6.70
C LEU A 78 12.62 12.60 -6.50
N THR A 79 12.66 11.69 -5.53
CA THR A 79 11.52 10.87 -5.11
C THR A 79 11.04 11.23 -3.70
N ARG A 80 9.78 10.90 -3.41
CA ARG A 80 9.18 10.79 -2.09
C ARG A 80 8.32 9.57 -1.99
N LEU A 81 8.06 9.14 -0.76
CA LEU A 81 7.23 7.98 -0.52
C LEU A 81 5.88 8.43 0.05
N ALA A 82 4.80 7.79 -0.45
CA ALA A 82 3.52 7.78 0.22
C ALA A 82 3.30 6.38 0.80
N ALA A 83 3.45 6.25 2.10
CA ALA A 83 3.37 4.96 2.80
C ALA A 83 1.99 4.78 3.43
N VAL A 84 1.34 3.66 3.12
CA VAL A 84 -0.02 3.31 3.53
C VAL A 84 0.05 2.22 4.59
N PHE A 85 -0.55 2.48 5.73
CA PHE A 85 -0.60 1.58 6.89
C PHE A 85 -2.06 1.29 7.23
N SER A 86 -2.36 0.05 7.54
CA SER A 86 -3.68 -0.40 7.99
C SER A 86 -3.58 -1.66 8.85
N SER A 87 -2.77 -2.64 8.44
CA SER A 87 -2.62 -3.91 9.17
C SER A 87 -1.84 -3.73 10.46
N VAL A 88 -0.77 -2.94 10.41
CA VAL A 88 0.09 -2.55 11.54
C VAL A 88 0.30 -1.05 11.48
N ILE A 89 0.18 -0.38 12.61
CA ILE A 89 0.55 1.03 12.78
C ILE A 89 1.74 1.07 13.73
N PRO A 90 2.97 1.37 13.26
CA PRO A 90 4.12 1.47 14.14
C PRO A 90 4.03 2.70 15.05
N GLN A 91 4.78 2.72 16.14
CA GLN A 91 4.76 3.87 17.05
C GLN A 91 5.29 5.15 16.40
N ARG A 92 6.32 5.03 15.56
CA ARG A 92 7.02 6.16 14.92
C ARG A 92 7.13 5.92 13.43
N ILE A 93 6.89 6.98 12.65
CA ILE A 93 7.04 6.96 11.19
C ILE A 93 7.78 8.21 10.74
N GLY A 94 8.77 8.06 9.85
CA GLY A 94 9.48 9.20 9.30
C GLY A 94 10.71 8.90 8.45
N PRO A 95 11.44 9.95 8.05
CA PRO A 95 11.17 11.37 8.26
C PRO A 95 9.96 11.85 7.47
N VAL A 96 9.02 12.53 8.15
CA VAL A 96 7.80 13.02 7.51
C VAL A 96 8.11 14.22 6.61
N ARG A 97 7.48 14.25 5.42
CA ARG A 97 7.73 15.27 4.41
C ARG A 97 6.44 15.88 3.87
N SER A 98 6.60 16.92 3.03
CA SER A 98 5.47 17.70 2.51
C SER A 98 4.68 16.91 1.47
N ALA A 99 3.37 17.07 1.51
CA ALA A 99 2.42 16.57 0.52
C ALA A 99 2.65 17.20 -0.87
N ARG A 100 2.28 16.45 -1.90
CA ARG A 100 2.33 16.84 -3.31
C ARG A 100 0.99 16.55 -3.98
N ILE A 101 0.77 17.17 -5.13
CA ILE A 101 -0.51 17.07 -5.85
C ILE A 101 -0.86 15.60 -6.22
N SER A 102 0.12 14.79 -6.55
CA SER A 102 -0.09 13.36 -6.86
C SER A 102 -0.66 12.56 -5.69
N ASP A 103 -0.42 12.99 -4.46
CA ASP A 103 -0.94 12.32 -3.26
C ASP A 103 -2.47 12.25 -3.28
N ILE A 104 -3.16 13.27 -3.80
CA ILE A 104 -4.62 13.32 -3.81
C ILE A 104 -5.21 12.13 -4.58
N ASP A 105 -4.70 11.89 -5.79
CA ASP A 105 -5.15 10.75 -6.59
C ASP A 105 -4.72 9.41 -5.97
N ILE A 106 -3.50 9.34 -5.41
CA ILE A 106 -2.99 8.14 -4.75
C ILE A 106 -3.91 7.74 -3.59
N VAL A 107 -4.26 8.69 -2.70
CA VAL A 107 -5.02 8.37 -1.48
C VAL A 107 -6.51 8.11 -1.75
N SER A 108 -7.09 8.71 -2.79
CA SER A 108 -8.53 8.65 -3.07
C SER A 108 -9.07 7.23 -3.23
N GLN A 109 -8.26 6.28 -3.75
CA GLN A 109 -8.67 4.88 -3.91
C GLN A 109 -8.89 4.14 -2.58
N TYR A 110 -8.32 4.64 -1.49
CA TYR A 110 -8.44 4.03 -0.16
C TYR A 110 -9.69 4.48 0.62
N GLY A 111 -10.46 5.45 0.08
CA GLY A 111 -11.57 6.08 0.77
C GLY A 111 -11.11 7.26 1.63
N ARG A 112 -11.81 7.53 2.76
CA ARG A 112 -11.44 8.61 3.67
C ARG A 112 -10.30 8.17 4.59
N VAL A 113 -9.08 8.50 4.23
CA VAL A 113 -7.86 8.14 4.96
C VAL A 113 -7.47 9.21 5.99
N ALA A 114 -6.72 8.82 7.01
CA ALA A 114 -5.93 9.73 7.84
C ALA A 114 -4.67 10.11 7.05
N PHE A 115 -4.51 11.39 6.66
CA PHE A 115 -3.37 11.82 5.86
C PHE A 115 -2.41 12.67 6.67
N ALA A 116 -1.19 12.16 6.89
CA ALA A 116 -0.13 12.76 7.70
C ALA A 116 1.03 13.23 6.82
N TYR A 117 1.41 14.50 6.97
CA TYR A 117 2.49 15.13 6.20
C TYR A 117 3.06 16.33 6.96
N SER A 118 4.26 16.81 6.60
CA SER A 118 4.93 17.90 7.33
C SER A 118 4.46 19.30 6.94
N GLY A 119 3.75 19.44 5.84
CA GLY A 119 3.26 20.71 5.28
C GLY A 119 2.97 20.57 3.80
N ALA A 120 2.47 21.63 3.19
CA ALA A 120 2.20 21.69 1.76
C ALA A 120 2.44 23.11 1.23
N GLN A 121 2.48 23.26 -0.09
CA GLN A 121 2.47 24.58 -0.70
C GLN A 121 1.16 25.31 -0.37
N ARG A 122 1.23 26.60 -0.07
CA ARG A 122 0.06 27.39 0.37
C ARG A 122 -1.13 27.30 -0.60
N LYS A 123 -0.86 27.32 -1.93
CA LYS A 123 -1.91 27.19 -2.95
C LYS A 123 -2.51 25.78 -3.05
N PHE A 124 -1.82 24.79 -2.52
CA PHE A 124 -2.26 23.39 -2.54
C PHE A 124 -3.13 23.05 -1.30
N LEU A 125 -3.02 23.78 -0.20
CA LEU A 125 -3.80 23.53 1.02
C LEU A 125 -5.31 23.44 0.78
N PRO A 126 -5.96 24.35 -0.01
CA PRO A 126 -7.39 24.22 -0.29
C PRO A 126 -7.78 22.94 -1.04
N VAL A 127 -6.86 22.36 -1.83
CA VAL A 127 -7.11 21.09 -2.54
C VAL A 127 -7.09 19.92 -1.55
N ILE A 128 -6.16 19.93 -0.59
CA ILE A 128 -6.12 18.94 0.49
C ILE A 128 -7.41 19.03 1.34
N GLU A 129 -7.82 20.26 1.72
CA GLU A 129 -9.02 20.50 2.52
C GLU A 129 -10.31 20.02 1.80
N ALA A 130 -10.38 20.16 0.48
CA ALA A 130 -11.52 19.72 -0.33
C ALA A 130 -11.52 18.21 -0.63
N ALA A 131 -10.41 17.51 -0.43
CA ALA A 131 -10.29 16.09 -0.73
C ALA A 131 -11.02 15.21 0.30
N ASN A 132 -11.41 14.00 -0.12
CA ASN A 132 -12.04 13.02 0.78
C ASN A 132 -10.98 12.33 1.69
N LEU A 133 -10.43 13.10 2.62
CA LEU A 133 -9.45 12.61 3.59
C LEU A 133 -9.62 13.36 4.92
N GLU A 134 -9.00 12.87 5.98
CA GLU A 134 -8.81 13.63 7.22
C GLU A 134 -7.42 14.28 7.18
N ASP A 135 -7.39 15.60 7.12
CA ASP A 135 -6.13 16.38 7.09
C ASP A 135 -5.50 16.42 8.48
N LEU A 136 -4.48 15.60 8.68
CA LEU A 136 -3.72 15.49 9.91
C LEU A 136 -2.27 15.95 9.74
N GLY A 137 -2.05 16.90 8.85
CA GLY A 137 -0.74 17.52 8.64
C GLY A 137 -0.18 18.20 9.88
N ALA A 138 1.14 18.39 9.95
CA ALA A 138 1.82 18.96 11.11
C ALA A 138 1.36 20.37 11.49
N GLN A 139 0.73 21.09 10.56
CA GLN A 139 0.13 22.41 10.82
C GLN A 139 -1.16 22.36 11.65
N HIS A 140 -1.84 21.20 11.67
CA HIS A 140 -3.09 20.98 12.42
C HIS A 140 -2.86 20.24 13.72
N GLU A 141 -1.67 19.61 13.86
CA GLU A 141 -1.33 18.76 14.98
C GLU A 141 -0.14 19.34 15.78
N GLY A 142 -0.15 19.19 17.09
CA GLY A 142 0.89 19.75 17.95
C GLY A 142 2.20 18.96 17.92
N SER A 143 3.23 19.53 18.54
CA SER A 143 4.58 18.96 18.65
C SER A 143 4.66 17.64 19.44
N SER A 144 3.60 17.25 20.14
CA SER A 144 3.49 15.92 20.76
C SER A 144 3.22 14.82 19.73
N ILE A 145 2.62 15.16 18.58
CA ILE A 145 2.33 14.25 17.47
C ILE A 145 3.47 14.27 16.45
N TYR A 146 3.92 15.47 16.05
CA TYR A 146 5.07 15.64 15.14
C TYR A 146 6.27 16.08 15.94
N THR A 147 7.13 15.14 16.27
CA THR A 147 8.34 15.37 17.08
C THR A 147 9.56 15.60 16.18
N THR A 148 10.61 16.15 16.78
CA THR A 148 11.90 16.29 16.10
C THR A 148 12.85 15.23 16.63
N ASP A 149 13.45 14.43 15.74
CA ASP A 149 14.54 13.51 16.11
C ASP A 149 15.80 14.33 16.34
N PRO A 150 16.38 14.31 17.56
CA PRO A 150 17.56 15.09 17.89
C PRO A 150 18.83 14.64 17.15
N ASN A 151 18.84 13.42 16.62
CA ASN A 151 19.98 12.86 15.88
C ASN A 151 19.94 13.20 14.39
N ARG A 152 18.90 13.92 13.92
CA ARG A 152 18.70 14.28 12.51
C ARG A 152 18.69 15.79 12.34
N THR A 153 19.20 16.24 11.20
CA THR A 153 19.18 17.66 10.85
C THR A 153 17.90 18.04 10.10
N PRO A 154 17.19 19.14 10.45
CA PRO A 154 16.10 19.65 9.62
C PRO A 154 16.57 19.90 8.18
N PRO A 155 15.75 19.61 7.18
CA PRO A 155 14.33 19.25 7.24
C PRO A 155 14.05 17.72 7.34
N TYR A 156 15.04 16.89 7.67
CA TYR A 156 14.96 15.42 7.70
C TYR A 156 14.72 14.85 9.10
N ALA A 157 14.34 15.70 10.05
CA ALA A 157 14.24 15.36 11.47
C ALA A 157 12.80 15.17 11.99
N MET A 158 11.78 15.44 11.16
CA MET A 158 10.38 15.35 11.61
C MET A 158 9.93 13.89 11.65
N VAL A 159 9.42 13.46 12.81
CA VAL A 159 8.93 12.11 13.05
C VAL A 159 7.51 12.17 13.56
N LEU A 160 6.63 11.39 12.96
CA LEU A 160 5.25 11.19 13.40
C LEU A 160 5.19 10.19 14.55
N ARG A 161 4.53 10.54 15.64
CA ARG A 161 4.06 9.62 16.68
C ARG A 161 2.71 9.04 16.24
N ALA A 162 2.79 8.02 15.39
CA ALA A 162 1.59 7.45 14.78
C ALA A 162 0.67 6.80 15.82
N ASP A 163 1.22 6.20 16.88
CA ASP A 163 0.50 5.70 18.03
C ASP A 163 -0.40 6.77 18.68
N LEU A 164 0.17 7.96 18.92
CA LEU A 164 -0.55 9.07 19.53
C LEU A 164 -1.55 9.71 18.55
N LEU A 165 -1.20 9.77 17.25
CA LEU A 165 -2.12 10.26 16.23
C LEU A 165 -3.37 9.39 16.14
N MET A 166 -3.20 8.07 16.07
CA MET A 166 -4.33 7.13 16.00
C MET A 166 -5.19 7.18 17.26
N LYS A 167 -4.56 7.33 18.43
CA LYS A 167 -5.31 7.58 19.67
C LYS A 167 -6.15 8.86 19.58
N LYS A 168 -5.58 9.94 19.08
CA LYS A 168 -6.26 11.25 18.92
C LYS A 168 -7.43 11.17 17.94
N ILE A 169 -7.27 10.42 16.83
CA ILE A 169 -8.35 10.11 15.87
C ILE A 169 -9.52 9.44 16.60
N SER A 170 -9.23 8.43 17.40
CA SER A 170 -10.24 7.72 18.20
C SER A 170 -10.90 8.62 19.24
N ASP A 171 -10.12 9.39 20.02
CA ASP A 171 -10.62 10.29 21.06
C ASP A 171 -11.53 11.40 20.50
N ARG A 172 -11.28 11.84 19.26
CA ARG A 172 -12.09 12.85 18.55
C ARG A 172 -13.23 12.26 17.72
N ASN A 173 -13.36 10.93 17.67
CA ASN A 173 -14.32 10.22 16.84
C ASN A 173 -14.25 10.63 15.35
N LEU A 174 -13.03 10.86 14.83
CA LEU A 174 -12.83 11.16 13.42
C LEU A 174 -13.13 9.92 12.58
N VAL A 175 -13.81 10.12 11.46
CA VAL A 175 -14.21 9.02 10.57
C VAL A 175 -13.08 8.73 9.59
N ILE A 176 -12.45 7.57 9.76
CA ILE A 176 -11.43 7.02 8.85
C ILE A 176 -11.92 5.68 8.33
N ASP A 177 -11.86 5.49 7.02
CA ASP A 177 -12.22 4.22 6.39
C ASP A 177 -11.21 3.14 6.75
N THR A 178 -11.70 1.91 6.90
CA THR A 178 -10.84 0.72 7.02
C THR A 178 -10.38 0.26 5.64
N ALA A 179 -9.26 -0.48 5.59
CA ALA A 179 -8.77 -1.06 4.35
C ALA A 179 -9.88 -1.82 3.61
N LYS A 180 -10.01 -1.54 2.33
CA LYS A 180 -11.00 -2.12 1.41
C LYS A 180 -10.31 -2.67 0.17
N ASP A 181 -11.04 -3.41 -0.63
CA ASP A 181 -10.57 -3.86 -1.94
C ASP A 181 -10.26 -2.64 -2.84
N ILE A 182 -9.01 -2.56 -3.28
CA ILE A 182 -8.47 -1.53 -4.18
C ILE A 182 -8.00 -2.14 -5.51
N GLY A 183 -8.49 -3.33 -5.86
CA GLY A 183 -8.17 -4.02 -7.12
C GLY A 183 -6.96 -4.95 -7.07
N PHE A 184 -6.31 -5.13 -5.91
CA PHE A 184 -5.21 -6.08 -5.76
C PHE A 184 -5.76 -7.49 -5.58
N VAL A 185 -5.23 -8.43 -6.35
CA VAL A 185 -5.59 -9.84 -6.24
C VAL A 185 -4.41 -10.61 -5.69
N PHE A 186 -4.53 -11.18 -4.50
CA PHE A 186 -3.47 -11.96 -3.86
C PHE A 186 -3.67 -13.46 -4.09
N SER A 187 -2.63 -14.13 -4.57
CA SER A 187 -2.65 -15.57 -4.79
C SER A 187 -1.22 -16.12 -4.89
N ASP A 188 -1.00 -17.35 -4.45
CA ASP A 188 0.27 -18.04 -4.62
C ASP A 188 0.52 -18.50 -6.06
N LYS A 189 -0.53 -18.47 -6.90
CA LYS A 189 -0.48 -18.94 -8.30
C LYS A 189 -0.36 -17.77 -9.25
N ASN A 190 0.66 -17.81 -10.09
CA ASN A 190 0.75 -17.10 -11.36
C ASN A 190 1.51 -17.99 -12.34
N ASP A 191 1.03 -18.07 -13.57
CA ASP A 191 1.71 -18.76 -14.64
C ASP A 191 2.25 -17.73 -15.66
N GLY A 192 3.40 -17.99 -16.26
CA GLY A 192 3.93 -17.20 -17.37
C GLY A 192 4.86 -16.04 -17.00
N GLY A 193 5.37 -15.98 -15.77
CA GLY A 193 6.41 -15.04 -15.38
C GLY A 193 7.78 -15.34 -15.99
N VAL A 194 8.59 -14.31 -16.18
CA VAL A 194 9.98 -14.42 -16.64
C VAL A 194 10.91 -14.42 -15.42
N PRO A 195 11.70 -15.49 -15.18
CA PRO A 195 12.67 -15.50 -14.08
C PRO A 195 13.59 -14.29 -14.14
N THR A 196 13.62 -13.50 -13.06
CA THR A 196 14.30 -12.21 -13.00
C THR A 196 15.06 -12.09 -11.69
N ASP A 197 16.30 -11.62 -11.75
CA ASP A 197 17.14 -11.43 -10.57
C ASP A 197 17.15 -9.98 -10.11
N LYS A 198 17.00 -9.02 -11.04
CA LYS A 198 17.10 -7.61 -10.73
C LYS A 198 16.18 -6.76 -11.61
N ALA A 199 15.61 -5.72 -11.01
CA ALA A 199 14.98 -4.59 -11.70
C ALA A 199 15.65 -3.28 -11.28
N VAL A 200 15.77 -2.32 -12.22
CA VAL A 200 16.25 -0.97 -11.94
C VAL A 200 15.21 0.02 -12.44
N MET A 201 14.80 0.90 -11.58
CA MET A 201 13.80 1.95 -11.83
C MET A 201 14.47 3.32 -11.77
N HIS A 202 14.10 4.22 -12.69
CA HIS A 202 14.76 5.50 -12.87
C HIS A 202 13.80 6.67 -12.73
N TRP A 203 14.28 7.72 -12.08
CA TRP A 203 13.75 9.09 -12.09
C TRP A 203 14.87 10.04 -12.47
N PRO A 204 14.60 11.32 -12.79
CA PRO A 204 15.67 12.24 -13.25
C PRO A 204 16.85 12.38 -12.28
N ALA A 205 16.62 12.29 -10.97
CA ALA A 205 17.65 12.43 -9.93
C ALA A 205 17.60 11.34 -8.83
N ALA A 206 16.92 10.22 -9.09
CA ALA A 206 16.87 9.08 -8.17
C ALA A 206 16.87 7.76 -8.96
N THR A 207 17.39 6.73 -8.35
CA THR A 207 17.40 5.37 -8.91
C THR A 207 17.12 4.39 -7.78
N TYR A 208 16.18 3.49 -8.03
CA TYR A 208 15.97 2.31 -7.20
C TYR A 208 16.39 1.05 -7.94
N SER A 209 17.01 0.14 -7.24
CA SER A 209 17.17 -1.22 -7.72
C SER A 209 16.55 -2.20 -6.74
N ALA A 210 15.95 -3.26 -7.26
CA ALA A 210 15.35 -4.35 -6.52
C ALA A 210 16.03 -5.66 -6.92
N ASN A 211 16.64 -6.36 -5.97
CA ASN A 211 17.30 -7.63 -6.18
C ASN A 211 16.48 -8.74 -5.50
N TRP A 212 16.18 -9.81 -6.24
CA TRP A 212 15.47 -10.94 -5.65
C TRP A 212 16.31 -11.66 -4.61
N SER A 213 15.75 -11.83 -3.43
CA SER A 213 16.31 -12.66 -2.36
C SER A 213 15.55 -13.97 -2.27
N GLU A 214 16.18 -15.06 -2.69
CA GLU A 214 15.57 -16.39 -2.61
C GLU A 214 15.36 -16.84 -1.16
N SER A 215 16.24 -16.43 -0.24
CA SER A 215 16.12 -16.79 1.18
C SER A 215 15.03 -16.01 1.90
N GLU A 216 14.79 -14.73 1.52
CA GLU A 216 13.80 -13.87 2.16
C GLU A 216 12.48 -13.83 1.40
N LYS A 217 12.45 -14.36 0.17
CA LYS A 217 11.27 -14.31 -0.73
C LYS A 217 10.75 -12.90 -0.95
N ARG A 218 11.69 -11.93 -1.05
CA ARG A 218 11.42 -10.49 -1.22
C ARG A 218 12.38 -9.87 -2.23
N TRP A 219 11.98 -8.72 -2.76
CA TRP A 219 12.80 -7.88 -3.63
C TRP A 219 13.54 -6.85 -2.78
N LEU A 220 14.78 -7.13 -2.38
CA LEU A 220 15.58 -6.23 -1.55
C LEU A 220 15.96 -4.97 -2.31
N LEU A 221 15.62 -3.82 -1.73
CA LEU A 221 15.76 -2.52 -2.37
C LEU A 221 17.13 -1.89 -2.10
N SER A 222 17.59 -1.12 -3.08
CA SER A 222 18.68 -0.15 -2.90
C SER A 222 18.24 1.18 -3.49
N HIS A 223 18.49 2.27 -2.77
CA HIS A 223 18.26 3.64 -3.21
C HIS A 223 19.60 4.30 -3.57
N ASN A 224 19.73 4.83 -4.78
CA ASN A 224 20.97 5.46 -5.28
C ASN A 224 22.23 4.60 -5.05
N ASN A 225 22.13 3.30 -5.35
CA ASN A 225 23.17 2.27 -5.17
C ASN A 225 23.58 1.98 -3.72
N GLN A 226 22.86 2.45 -2.72
CA GLN A 226 23.05 2.07 -1.32
C GLN A 226 21.91 1.14 -0.90
N PRO A 227 22.18 0.07 -0.12
CA PRO A 227 21.12 -0.75 0.45
C PRO A 227 20.14 0.12 1.22
N ASP A 228 18.84 -0.08 0.98
CA ASP A 228 17.79 0.67 1.64
C ASP A 228 17.44 -0.01 2.98
N ILE A 229 18.06 0.48 4.04
CA ILE A 229 17.95 -0.09 5.38
C ILE A 229 17.08 0.83 6.24
N ALA A 230 16.04 0.29 6.88
CA ALA A 230 15.24 1.01 7.86
C ALA A 230 16.02 1.29 9.16
N GLU A 231 15.56 2.24 10.00
CA GLU A 231 16.16 2.55 11.31
C GLU A 231 16.26 1.30 12.22
N SER A 232 15.33 0.37 12.10
CA SER A 232 15.34 -0.92 12.79
C SER A 232 16.45 -1.88 12.37
N GLY A 233 17.18 -1.57 11.30
CA GLY A 233 18.17 -2.45 10.68
C GLY A 233 17.59 -3.43 9.65
N VAL A 234 16.29 -3.42 9.40
CA VAL A 234 15.65 -4.25 8.37
C VAL A 234 16.01 -3.73 6.98
N HIS A 235 16.48 -4.59 6.09
CA HIS A 235 16.64 -4.26 4.68
C HIS A 235 15.24 -4.16 4.05
N LEU A 236 14.86 -2.98 3.57
CA LEU A 236 13.55 -2.75 2.96
C LEU A 236 13.41 -3.55 1.66
N GLY A 237 12.19 -4.03 1.42
CA GLY A 237 11.91 -4.79 0.22
C GLY A 237 10.56 -5.49 0.26
N PRO A 238 9.72 -5.30 -0.77
CA PRO A 238 8.40 -5.90 -0.85
C PRO A 238 8.44 -7.38 -1.27
N THR A 239 7.35 -8.08 -1.00
CA THR A 239 7.04 -9.38 -1.63
C THR A 239 6.55 -9.18 -3.07
N THR A 240 5.85 -8.07 -3.33
CA THR A 240 5.41 -7.67 -4.66
C THR A 240 5.87 -6.24 -4.97
N LEU A 241 6.67 -6.08 -6.02
CA LEU A 241 7.07 -4.78 -6.57
C LEU A 241 6.34 -4.54 -7.88
N VAL A 242 5.61 -3.45 -7.95
CA VAL A 242 4.94 -2.97 -9.17
C VAL A 242 5.71 -1.78 -9.73
N ILE A 243 6.00 -1.81 -11.01
CA ILE A 243 6.47 -0.64 -11.76
C ILE A 243 5.30 -0.21 -12.63
N GLN A 244 4.62 0.86 -12.21
CA GLN A 244 3.46 1.41 -12.88
C GLN A 244 3.91 2.56 -13.78
N MET A 245 3.90 2.33 -15.10
CA MET A 245 4.25 3.35 -16.08
C MET A 245 3.14 4.37 -16.18
N VAL A 246 3.42 5.60 -15.74
CA VAL A 246 2.45 6.71 -15.72
C VAL A 246 3.02 7.90 -16.51
N SER A 247 2.16 8.75 -17.06
CA SER A 247 2.65 10.03 -17.54
C SER A 247 2.92 10.97 -16.36
N ILE A 248 4.01 11.74 -16.44
CA ILE A 248 4.41 12.71 -15.43
C ILE A 248 4.47 14.08 -16.10
N THR A 249 3.63 15.01 -15.67
CA THR A 249 3.53 16.35 -16.27
C THR A 249 3.80 17.45 -15.25
N PRO A 250 4.26 18.63 -15.67
CA PRO A 250 4.33 19.77 -14.77
C PRO A 250 2.94 20.15 -14.23
N SER A 251 2.84 20.40 -12.93
CA SER A 251 1.63 20.99 -12.35
C SER A 251 1.76 22.51 -12.22
N GLU A 252 0.69 23.17 -11.74
CA GLU A 252 0.71 24.60 -11.41
C GLU A 252 1.46 24.94 -10.10
N TYR A 253 1.77 23.90 -9.29
CA TYR A 253 2.40 24.06 -7.99
C TYR A 253 3.93 24.13 -8.10
N LYS A 254 4.54 24.90 -7.18
CA LYS A 254 6.00 25.04 -7.12
C LYS A 254 6.47 24.96 -5.66
N ASP A 255 7.65 24.43 -5.43
CA ASP A 255 8.27 24.46 -4.11
C ASP A 255 8.77 25.87 -3.73
N LYS A 256 9.35 25.99 -2.53
CA LYS A 256 9.88 27.27 -2.02
C LYS A 256 11.05 27.81 -2.84
N LEU A 257 11.72 26.98 -3.60
CA LEU A 257 12.87 27.32 -4.46
C LEU A 257 12.46 27.59 -5.91
N GLY A 258 11.15 27.48 -6.22
CA GLY A 258 10.59 27.70 -7.55
C GLY A 258 10.58 26.45 -8.43
N GLY A 259 11.01 25.30 -7.92
CA GLY A 259 10.91 24.01 -8.60
C GLY A 259 9.45 23.62 -8.85
N VAL A 260 9.12 23.28 -10.10
CA VAL A 260 7.76 22.86 -10.48
C VAL A 260 7.49 21.48 -9.93
N THR A 261 6.38 21.32 -9.18
CA THR A 261 5.93 20.03 -8.68
C THR A 261 5.38 19.20 -9.84
N PRO A 262 5.90 17.99 -10.10
CA PRO A 262 5.33 17.11 -11.10
C PRO A 262 4.01 16.50 -10.60
N LEU A 263 3.13 16.16 -11.55
CA LEU A 263 1.91 15.40 -11.34
C LEU A 263 2.06 14.03 -12.02
N SER A 264 2.02 12.98 -11.22
CA SER A 264 1.95 11.60 -11.71
C SER A 264 0.49 11.22 -11.95
N HIS A 265 0.13 10.92 -13.20
CA HIS A 265 -1.25 10.58 -13.59
C HIS A 265 -1.53 9.11 -13.28
N THR A 266 -2.19 8.85 -12.17
CA THR A 266 -2.53 7.49 -11.70
C THR A 266 -3.96 7.06 -12.04
N ILE A 267 -4.74 7.90 -12.72
CA ILE A 267 -6.09 7.60 -13.25
C ILE A 267 -5.96 7.38 -14.74
N GLY A 268 -6.56 6.30 -15.27
CA GLY A 268 -6.47 5.90 -16.66
C GLY A 268 -5.91 4.49 -16.81
N SER A 269 -4.99 4.29 -17.74
CA SER A 269 -4.37 3.00 -18.00
C SER A 269 -2.96 3.16 -18.59
N GLY A 270 -2.15 2.13 -18.47
CA GLY A 270 -0.80 2.14 -19.02
C GLY A 270 -0.11 0.78 -18.86
N LYS A 271 1.15 0.71 -19.25
CA LYS A 271 1.98 -0.48 -19.01
C LYS A 271 2.23 -0.68 -17.52
N ALA A 272 2.34 -1.91 -17.11
CA ALA A 272 2.81 -2.28 -15.77
C ALA A 272 3.74 -3.48 -15.83
N TYR A 273 4.67 -3.50 -14.88
CA TYR A 273 5.54 -4.64 -14.63
C TYR A 273 5.37 -5.03 -13.17
N VAL A 274 5.01 -6.28 -12.92
CA VAL A 274 4.83 -6.80 -11.57
C VAL A 274 5.90 -7.86 -11.30
N LEU A 275 6.68 -7.64 -10.25
CA LEU A 275 7.72 -8.55 -9.82
C LEU A 275 7.29 -9.23 -8.52
N ARG A 276 7.24 -10.55 -8.53
CA ARG A 276 6.89 -11.37 -7.38
C ARG A 276 7.56 -12.75 -7.49
N ASN A 277 7.91 -13.35 -6.36
CA ASN A 277 8.51 -14.70 -6.31
C ASN A 277 9.70 -14.91 -7.27
N GLY A 278 10.50 -13.87 -7.51
CA GLY A 278 11.64 -13.94 -8.42
C GLY A 278 11.28 -13.98 -9.91
N GLU A 279 10.07 -13.57 -10.27
CA GLU A 279 9.57 -13.54 -11.65
C GLU A 279 9.00 -12.15 -11.98
N LEU A 280 9.12 -11.78 -13.26
CA LEU A 280 8.57 -10.57 -13.87
C LEU A 280 7.35 -10.91 -14.70
N PHE A 281 6.25 -10.20 -14.47
CA PHE A 281 5.03 -10.25 -15.27
C PHE A 281 4.83 -8.90 -15.95
N ALA A 282 4.90 -8.86 -17.27
CA ALA A 282 4.62 -7.67 -18.06
C ALA A 282 3.13 -7.63 -18.43
N GLY A 283 2.48 -6.49 -18.23
CA GLY A 283 1.06 -6.32 -18.49
C GLY A 283 0.65 -4.86 -18.52
N SER A 284 -0.56 -4.60 -18.06
CA SER A 284 -1.13 -3.26 -18.00
C SER A 284 -1.78 -2.99 -16.65
N TRP A 285 -1.83 -1.72 -16.26
CA TRP A 285 -2.66 -1.25 -15.17
C TRP A 285 -3.89 -0.49 -15.71
N ASN A 286 -4.96 -0.50 -14.94
CA ASN A 286 -6.16 0.27 -15.24
C ASN A 286 -6.81 0.80 -13.95
N ARG A 287 -7.19 2.09 -13.97
CA ARG A 287 -7.93 2.78 -12.90
C ARG A 287 -8.90 3.78 -13.51
N THR A 288 -10.18 3.55 -13.36
CA THR A 288 -11.23 4.27 -14.12
C THR A 288 -11.65 5.62 -13.51
N SER A 289 -11.43 5.81 -12.21
CA SER A 289 -11.70 7.07 -11.50
C SER A 289 -10.78 7.23 -10.29
N ALA A 290 -10.81 8.38 -9.63
CA ALA A 290 -10.02 8.63 -8.42
C ALA A 290 -10.37 7.68 -7.28
N GLU A 291 -11.63 7.29 -7.13
CA GLU A 291 -12.13 6.41 -6.07
C GLU A 291 -12.01 4.93 -6.40
N SER A 292 -11.79 4.61 -7.69
CA SER A 292 -11.60 3.23 -8.14
C SER A 292 -10.25 2.70 -7.69
N GLY A 293 -10.18 1.41 -7.36
CA GLY A 293 -8.93 0.70 -7.19
C GLY A 293 -8.16 0.56 -8.51
N THR A 294 -6.88 0.23 -8.41
CA THR A 294 -6.00 -0.03 -9.55
C THR A 294 -5.89 -1.52 -9.80
N THR A 295 -6.24 -1.98 -10.99
CA THR A 295 -6.13 -3.38 -11.41
C THR A 295 -4.92 -3.59 -12.31
N PHE A 296 -4.36 -4.79 -12.28
CA PHE A 296 -3.20 -5.19 -13.08
C PHE A 296 -3.53 -6.47 -13.85
N ALA A 297 -3.32 -6.47 -15.16
CA ALA A 297 -3.70 -7.59 -16.02
C ALA A 297 -2.60 -7.95 -17.02
N MET A 298 -2.50 -9.25 -17.31
CA MET A 298 -1.69 -9.82 -18.39
C MET A 298 -2.26 -9.41 -19.77
N PRO A 299 -1.51 -9.54 -20.87
CA PRO A 299 -2.00 -9.22 -22.21
C PRO A 299 -3.23 -10.03 -22.65
N ASN A 300 -3.46 -11.21 -22.06
CA ASN A 300 -4.64 -12.06 -22.30
C ASN A 300 -5.87 -11.64 -21.48
N GLY A 301 -5.73 -10.63 -20.60
CA GLY A 301 -6.78 -10.13 -19.72
C GLY A 301 -6.86 -10.79 -18.34
N ASP A 302 -6.07 -11.83 -18.08
CA ASP A 302 -6.02 -12.46 -16.75
C ASP A 302 -5.38 -11.51 -15.73
N PRO A 303 -5.85 -11.48 -14.47
CA PRO A 303 -5.24 -10.66 -13.45
C PRO A 303 -3.81 -11.08 -13.17
N ILE A 304 -2.91 -10.11 -12.96
CA ILE A 304 -1.59 -10.39 -12.40
C ILE A 304 -1.75 -10.41 -10.88
N ASN A 305 -1.67 -11.60 -10.29
CA ASN A 305 -1.82 -11.76 -8.86
C ASN A 305 -0.56 -11.30 -8.11
N PHE A 306 -0.74 -10.77 -6.91
CA PHE A 306 0.32 -10.33 -6.00
C PHE A 306 0.68 -11.47 -5.02
N ALA A 307 1.93 -11.53 -4.59
CA ALA A 307 2.34 -12.33 -3.44
C ALA A 307 1.94 -11.61 -2.15
N ALA A 308 1.44 -12.35 -1.17
CA ALA A 308 1.09 -11.79 0.14
C ALA A 308 2.31 -11.18 0.84
N GLY A 309 2.12 -10.04 1.49
CA GLY A 309 3.13 -9.23 2.16
C GLY A 309 3.15 -7.80 1.63
N GLN A 310 4.17 -7.04 1.97
CA GLN A 310 4.30 -5.63 1.58
C GLN A 310 4.33 -5.45 0.06
N VAL A 311 3.60 -4.44 -0.44
CA VAL A 311 3.56 -4.05 -1.86
C VAL A 311 4.25 -2.71 -2.05
N TRP A 312 5.18 -2.60 -3.01
CA TRP A 312 5.72 -1.31 -3.43
C TRP A 312 5.30 -1.01 -4.87
N ILE A 313 4.96 0.26 -5.13
CA ILE A 313 4.50 0.75 -6.44
C ILE A 313 5.37 1.92 -6.86
N ALA A 314 6.23 1.69 -7.84
CA ALA A 314 7.07 2.71 -8.44
C ALA A 314 6.29 3.42 -9.56
N LEU A 315 5.99 4.71 -9.38
CA LEU A 315 5.35 5.57 -10.39
C LEU A 315 6.45 6.25 -11.21
N THR A 316 6.60 5.87 -12.47
CA THR A 316 7.64 6.42 -13.34
C THR A 316 7.16 6.51 -14.79
N ASP A 317 7.73 7.44 -15.56
CA ASP A 317 7.57 7.56 -17.02
C ASP A 317 8.77 6.98 -17.78
N ARG A 318 9.74 6.39 -17.09
CA ARG A 318 10.96 5.81 -17.66
C ARG A 318 10.91 4.30 -17.65
N GLU A 319 11.21 3.69 -18.79
CA GLU A 319 11.28 2.22 -18.90
C GLU A 319 12.33 1.69 -17.92
N PRO A 320 11.98 0.65 -17.14
CA PRO A 320 12.93 0.00 -16.23
C PRO A 320 13.89 -0.95 -16.96
N ASP A 321 15.03 -1.21 -16.35
CA ASP A 321 15.95 -2.24 -16.78
C ASP A 321 15.75 -3.52 -15.98
N PHE A 322 15.81 -4.68 -16.67
CA PHE A 322 15.68 -5.99 -16.03
C PHE A 322 16.89 -6.87 -16.30
N THR A 323 17.31 -7.62 -15.30
CA THR A 323 18.29 -8.70 -15.46
C THR A 323 17.58 -10.03 -15.26
N SER A 324 17.44 -10.79 -16.32
CA SER A 324 16.83 -12.13 -16.28
C SER A 324 17.76 -13.12 -15.60
N ARG A 325 17.17 -14.03 -14.82
CA ARG A 325 17.88 -15.19 -14.29
C ARG A 325 18.13 -16.19 -15.42
N PRO A 326 19.35 -16.72 -15.58
CA PRO A 326 19.58 -17.79 -16.55
C PRO A 326 18.64 -18.96 -16.25
N SER A 327 17.92 -19.45 -17.26
CA SER A 327 17.16 -20.68 -17.12
C SER A 327 18.15 -21.82 -16.88
N ASN A 328 18.11 -22.44 -15.70
CA ASN A 328 18.82 -23.70 -15.46
C ASN A 328 18.16 -24.81 -16.28
N ASN A 329 18.32 -24.75 -17.61
CA ASN A 329 18.17 -25.92 -18.46
C ASN A 329 19.44 -26.79 -18.29
N SER A 330 19.63 -27.35 -17.10
CA SER A 330 20.52 -28.49 -16.93
C SER A 330 19.74 -29.74 -17.33
N LYS A 331 20.22 -30.34 -18.40
CA LYS A 331 19.81 -31.59 -19.03
C LYS A 331 19.56 -32.72 -18.06
#